data_1e0efd86b25b3916bb7cd8b38a38761e
#
_entry.id   1e0efd86b25b3916bb7cd8b38a38761e
#
_cell.length_a   1.000
_cell.length_b   1.000
_cell.length_c   1.000
_cell.angle_alpha   90.00
_cell.angle_beta   90.00
_cell.angle_gamma   90.00
#
_symmetry.space_group_name_H-M   'P 1'
#
loop_
_entity.id
_entity.type
_entity.pdbx_description
1 polymer ?
#
loop_
_entity_poly.entity_id
_entity_poly.type
_entity_poly.pdbx_seq_one_letter_code
_entity_poly.pdbx_strand_id
1 'polypeptide(L)'
;MKNNLTVVTGIWDLNRSEAGDGFKRPFQHYIDNFIKLLETDIPMFIFIERQYEHIVWEHRSRDNTVVHYKEVEEFKDNFEFYEQIQKIRLNEDWNSQAGWLKESAQATLELYNPMVMSKMFMLNDARIHNPFLSEHLIWLDGAITNTVHPGYFTHDKVLDKLPQYLSKFLYVCFPYDSDAPEIHGFSRDGIRHYVPLRNNGEVEYVARGGIFGGSLEAIQEANGI
;
A
#
# COMPACT_ATOMS: atom_id res chain seq x y z
N MET A 1 -9.81 21.28 16.36
CA MET A 1 -9.39 20.07 17.10
C MET A 1 -8.12 19.58 16.40
N LYS A 2 -7.06 19.22 17.13
CA LYS A 2 -5.93 18.53 16.52
C LYS A 2 -6.43 17.17 16.02
N ASN A 3 -6.33 16.92 14.73
CA ASN A 3 -6.62 15.60 14.21
C ASN A 3 -5.49 14.66 14.64
N ASN A 4 -5.81 13.62 15.38
CA ASN A 4 -4.79 12.72 15.89
C ASN A 4 -4.24 11.77 14.80
N LEU A 5 -4.98 11.60 13.71
CA LEU A 5 -4.66 10.66 12.62
C LEU A 5 -5.02 11.26 11.26
N THR A 6 -4.13 11.11 10.29
CA THR A 6 -4.39 11.33 8.86
C THR A 6 -4.22 10.02 8.10
N VAL A 7 -5.18 9.69 7.25
CA VAL A 7 -5.06 8.62 6.27
C VAL A 7 -4.32 9.14 5.04
N VAL A 8 -3.30 8.42 4.61
CA VAL A 8 -2.60 8.63 3.35
C VAL A 8 -3.00 7.51 2.40
N THR A 9 -3.41 7.86 1.21
CA THR A 9 -3.90 6.89 0.23
C THR A 9 -3.60 7.33 -1.20
N GLY A 10 -3.84 6.46 -2.16
CA GLY A 10 -3.72 6.80 -3.57
C GLY A 10 -4.28 5.70 -4.48
N ILE A 11 -4.55 6.07 -5.73
CA ILE A 11 -5.08 5.17 -6.74
C ILE A 11 -4.54 5.52 -8.13
N TRP A 12 -4.15 4.51 -8.91
CA TRP A 12 -3.63 4.65 -10.27
C TRP A 12 -4.14 3.52 -11.16
N ASP A 13 -4.39 3.83 -12.43
CA ASP A 13 -4.62 2.78 -13.42
C ASP A 13 -3.28 2.19 -13.89
N LEU A 14 -2.97 1.03 -13.41
CA LEU A 14 -1.76 0.27 -13.78
C LEU A 14 -2.04 -0.75 -14.88
N ASN A 15 -3.12 -0.59 -15.65
CA ASN A 15 -3.54 -1.53 -16.70
C ASN A 15 -3.72 -2.97 -16.20
N ARG A 16 -4.24 -3.15 -14.98
CA ARG A 16 -4.46 -4.50 -14.42
C ARG A 16 -5.45 -5.36 -15.19
N SER A 17 -6.21 -4.79 -16.09
CA SER A 17 -7.02 -5.53 -17.07
C SER A 17 -6.17 -6.36 -18.05
N GLU A 18 -4.89 -6.00 -18.22
CA GLU A 18 -3.92 -6.67 -19.09
C GLU A 18 -3.11 -7.76 -18.38
N ALA A 19 -3.24 -7.91 -17.06
CA ALA A 19 -2.59 -8.97 -16.32
C ALA A 19 -3.09 -10.37 -16.72
N GLY A 20 -2.36 -11.41 -16.31
CA GLY A 20 -2.77 -12.81 -16.55
C GLY A 20 -4.14 -13.14 -15.95
N ASP A 21 -4.79 -14.20 -16.46
CA ASP A 21 -6.18 -14.56 -16.16
C ASP A 21 -6.36 -14.70 -14.65
N GLY A 22 -6.27 -14.89 -13.77
CA GLY A 22 -6.51 -14.87 -12.31
C GLY A 22 -6.27 -13.52 -11.65
N PHE A 23 -5.59 -12.59 -12.33
CA PHE A 23 -5.13 -11.31 -11.76
C PHE A 23 -5.77 -10.08 -12.39
N LYS A 24 -6.56 -10.28 -13.45
CA LYS A 24 -7.28 -9.20 -14.15
C LYS A 24 -8.24 -8.48 -13.22
N ARG A 25 -8.17 -7.16 -13.22
CA ARG A 25 -9.10 -6.29 -12.52
C ARG A 25 -9.27 -5.01 -13.32
N PRO A 26 -10.48 -4.67 -13.76
CA PRO A 26 -10.73 -3.38 -14.42
C PRO A 26 -10.50 -2.24 -13.43
N PHE A 27 -10.01 -1.09 -13.89
CA PHE A 27 -9.75 0.06 -13.04
C PHE A 27 -11.03 0.54 -12.32
N GLN A 28 -12.19 0.42 -12.96
CA GLN A 28 -13.48 0.75 -12.33
C GLN A 28 -13.71 0.00 -11.01
N HIS A 29 -13.29 -1.26 -10.93
CA HIS A 29 -13.38 -2.01 -9.66
C HIS A 29 -12.59 -1.33 -8.52
N TYR A 30 -11.44 -0.72 -8.85
CA TYR A 30 -10.66 0.02 -7.85
C TYR A 30 -11.32 1.35 -7.50
N ILE A 31 -11.88 2.07 -8.50
CA ILE A 31 -12.62 3.31 -8.30
C ILE A 31 -13.82 3.08 -7.39
N ASP A 32 -14.64 2.05 -7.64
CA ASP A 32 -15.83 1.72 -6.84
C ASP A 32 -15.49 1.46 -5.37
N ASN A 33 -14.35 0.84 -5.10
CA ASN A 33 -13.90 0.61 -3.73
C ASN A 33 -13.24 1.86 -3.13
N PHE A 34 -12.56 2.66 -3.93
CA PHE A 34 -11.99 3.94 -3.50
C PHE A 34 -13.07 4.91 -3.07
N ILE A 35 -14.15 5.03 -3.80
CA ILE A 35 -15.31 5.86 -3.44
C ILE A 35 -15.83 5.52 -2.04
N LYS A 36 -15.95 4.24 -1.70
CA LYS A 36 -16.38 3.82 -0.34
C LYS A 36 -15.41 4.29 0.75
N LEU A 37 -14.11 4.38 0.44
CA LEU A 37 -13.12 4.94 1.36
C LEU A 37 -13.26 6.46 1.44
N LEU A 38 -13.49 7.14 0.31
CA LEU A 38 -13.67 8.59 0.24
C LEU A 38 -14.92 9.07 1.00
N GLU A 39 -15.97 8.27 1.08
CA GLU A 39 -17.20 8.60 1.81
C GLU A 39 -17.03 8.64 3.33
N THR A 40 -15.84 8.29 3.85
CA THR A 40 -15.52 8.42 5.27
C THR A 40 -15.17 9.88 5.61
N ASP A 41 -15.37 10.30 6.85
CA ASP A 41 -15.07 11.67 7.32
C ASP A 41 -13.62 11.87 7.81
N ILE A 42 -12.78 10.85 7.70
CA ILE A 42 -11.39 10.88 8.18
C ILE A 42 -10.56 11.89 7.37
N PRO A 43 -9.68 12.68 7.99
CA PRO A 43 -8.72 13.51 7.26
C PRO A 43 -7.85 12.67 6.32
N MET A 44 -7.77 13.08 5.06
CA MET A 44 -7.03 12.34 4.02
C MET A 44 -6.03 13.20 3.27
N PHE A 45 -4.85 12.62 3.06
CA PHE A 45 -3.85 13.07 2.10
C PHE A 45 -3.85 12.06 0.93
N ILE A 46 -4.27 12.51 -0.25
CA ILE A 46 -4.58 11.62 -1.37
C ILE A 46 -3.62 11.88 -2.52
N PHE A 47 -2.86 10.85 -2.92
CA PHE A 47 -2.09 10.85 -4.14
C PHE A 47 -2.94 10.32 -5.30
N ILE A 48 -3.03 11.08 -6.39
CA ILE A 48 -3.87 10.71 -7.54
C ILE A 48 -3.39 11.41 -8.80
N GLU A 49 -3.62 10.80 -9.96
CA GLU A 49 -3.41 11.46 -11.24
C GLU A 49 -4.41 12.61 -11.41
N ARG A 50 -3.98 13.70 -12.01
CA ARG A 50 -4.82 14.91 -12.21
C ARG A 50 -6.14 14.60 -12.92
N GLN A 51 -6.13 13.70 -13.88
CA GLN A 51 -7.32 13.34 -14.64
C GLN A 51 -8.45 12.74 -13.78
N TYR A 52 -8.12 12.15 -12.63
CA TYR A 52 -9.07 11.49 -11.72
C TYR A 52 -9.43 12.32 -10.48
N GLU A 53 -8.93 13.55 -10.34
CA GLU A 53 -9.19 14.38 -9.15
C GLU A 53 -10.67 14.65 -8.89
N HIS A 54 -11.48 14.68 -9.98
CA HIS A 54 -12.92 14.89 -9.90
C HIS A 54 -13.60 13.84 -9.00
N ILE A 55 -13.12 12.58 -9.01
CA ILE A 55 -13.63 11.50 -8.14
C ILE A 55 -13.49 11.88 -6.66
N VAL A 56 -12.38 12.51 -6.30
CA VAL A 56 -12.17 12.95 -4.91
C VAL A 56 -13.14 14.06 -4.55
N TRP A 57 -13.28 15.10 -5.39
CA TRP A 57 -14.06 16.27 -5.06
C TRP A 57 -15.57 16.06 -5.15
N GLU A 58 -16.03 15.00 -5.79
CA GLU A 58 -17.43 14.56 -5.76
C GLU A 58 -17.83 13.96 -4.41
N HIS A 59 -16.88 13.43 -3.63
CA HIS A 59 -17.13 12.71 -2.39
C HIS A 59 -16.53 13.37 -1.14
N ARG A 60 -15.67 14.37 -1.28
CA ARG A 60 -14.92 14.93 -0.16
C ARG A 60 -14.92 16.46 -0.12
N SER A 61 -14.80 16.99 1.11
CA SER A 61 -14.61 18.41 1.37
C SER A 61 -13.12 18.77 1.44
N ARG A 62 -12.78 19.98 1.04
CA ARG A 62 -11.44 20.56 1.19
C ARG A 62 -11.02 20.80 2.63
N ASP A 63 -11.96 20.78 3.57
CA ASP A 63 -11.67 21.00 5.00
C ASP A 63 -10.93 19.82 5.63
N ASN A 64 -11.12 18.62 5.09
CA ASN A 64 -10.52 17.39 5.60
C ASN A 64 -9.77 16.59 4.53
N THR A 65 -9.47 17.20 3.37
CA THR A 65 -8.81 16.50 2.26
C THR A 65 -7.78 17.39 1.57
N VAL A 66 -6.60 16.84 1.38
CA VAL A 66 -5.57 17.39 0.51
C VAL A 66 -5.30 16.41 -0.62
N VAL A 67 -5.28 16.90 -1.84
CA VAL A 67 -4.90 16.15 -3.04
C VAL A 67 -3.50 16.54 -3.44
N HIS A 68 -2.65 15.56 -3.66
CA HIS A 68 -1.32 15.69 -4.22
C HIS A 68 -1.28 14.96 -5.56
N TYR A 69 -0.99 15.68 -6.63
CA TYR A 69 -0.93 15.06 -7.95
C TYR A 69 0.35 14.25 -8.10
N LYS A 70 0.18 13.02 -8.54
CA LYS A 70 1.26 12.11 -8.87
C LYS A 70 0.82 11.28 -10.08
N GLU A 71 1.45 11.56 -11.22
CA GLU A 71 1.15 10.87 -12.46
C GLU A 71 1.78 9.46 -12.46
N VAL A 72 1.18 8.54 -13.20
CA VAL A 72 1.62 7.14 -13.21
C VAL A 72 3.05 6.98 -13.75
N GLU A 73 3.45 7.84 -14.69
CA GLU A 73 4.79 7.85 -15.29
C GLU A 73 5.89 8.16 -14.25
N GLU A 74 5.58 8.89 -13.20
CA GLU A 74 6.54 9.23 -12.15
C GLU A 74 7.04 8.01 -11.38
N PHE A 75 6.32 6.89 -11.40
CA PHE A 75 6.81 5.62 -10.85
C PHE A 75 7.94 5.01 -11.68
N LYS A 76 8.13 5.48 -12.91
CA LYS A 76 9.27 5.16 -13.77
C LYS A 76 10.35 6.23 -13.67
N ASP A 77 9.97 7.47 -13.88
CA ASP A 77 10.91 8.56 -14.11
C ASP A 77 11.58 9.05 -12.83
N ASN A 78 10.88 8.97 -11.70
CA ASN A 78 11.32 9.55 -10.42
C ASN A 78 11.60 8.51 -9.34
N PHE A 79 11.49 7.21 -9.62
CA PHE A 79 11.71 6.18 -8.62
C PHE A 79 13.09 5.54 -8.79
N GLU A 80 14.00 5.80 -7.87
CA GLU A 80 15.41 5.41 -7.95
C GLU A 80 15.66 3.89 -8.12
N PHE A 81 14.72 3.05 -7.65
CA PHE A 81 14.85 1.58 -7.75
C PHE A 81 14.20 1.00 -9.01
N TYR A 82 13.66 1.83 -9.90
CA TYR A 82 12.92 1.36 -11.07
C TYR A 82 13.72 0.36 -11.91
N GLU A 83 14.93 0.72 -12.33
CA GLU A 83 15.78 -0.13 -13.18
C GLU A 83 16.11 -1.48 -12.52
N GLN A 84 16.38 -1.48 -11.22
CA GLN A 84 16.64 -2.71 -10.48
C GLN A 84 15.41 -3.61 -10.40
N ILE A 85 14.23 -3.03 -10.19
CA ILE A 85 12.95 -3.74 -10.18
C ILE A 85 12.71 -4.39 -11.54
N GLN A 86 12.93 -3.67 -12.65
CA GLN A 86 12.75 -4.24 -14.00
C GLN A 86 13.69 -5.41 -14.25
N LYS A 87 14.95 -5.34 -13.83
CA LYS A 87 15.89 -6.46 -13.93
C LYS A 87 15.39 -7.70 -13.17
N ILE A 88 14.85 -7.52 -11.96
CA ILE A 88 14.29 -8.62 -11.18
C ILE A 88 13.02 -9.17 -11.85
N ARG A 89 12.09 -8.30 -12.24
CA ARG A 89 10.82 -8.66 -12.88
C ARG A 89 11.01 -9.48 -14.16
N LEU A 90 12.03 -9.16 -14.94
CA LEU A 90 12.35 -9.83 -16.20
C LEU A 90 13.29 -11.06 -16.03
N ASN A 91 13.70 -11.38 -14.81
CA ASN A 91 14.55 -12.51 -14.54
C ASN A 91 13.76 -13.80 -14.50
N GLU A 92 14.16 -14.78 -15.32
CA GLU A 92 13.48 -16.08 -15.43
C GLU A 92 13.56 -16.89 -14.12
N ASP A 93 14.70 -16.82 -13.40
CA ASP A 93 14.86 -17.50 -12.10
C ASP A 93 13.89 -16.96 -11.06
N TRP A 94 13.63 -15.63 -11.09
CA TRP A 94 12.62 -15.03 -10.22
C TRP A 94 11.21 -15.46 -10.62
N ASN A 95 10.89 -15.39 -11.90
CA ASN A 95 9.56 -15.73 -12.43
C ASN A 95 9.18 -17.20 -12.24
N SER A 96 10.15 -18.10 -12.12
CA SER A 96 9.94 -19.54 -11.95
C SER A 96 9.77 -20.00 -10.51
N GLN A 97 9.93 -19.11 -9.53
CA GLN A 97 9.88 -19.46 -8.10
C GLN A 97 8.50 -19.94 -7.63
N ALA A 98 7.44 -19.51 -8.30
CA ALA A 98 6.08 -19.98 -8.03
C ALA A 98 5.27 -20.08 -9.34
N GLY A 99 4.44 -21.09 -9.48
CA GLY A 99 3.70 -21.36 -10.72
C GLY A 99 2.76 -20.21 -11.13
N TRP A 100 2.24 -19.46 -10.18
CA TRP A 100 1.35 -18.31 -10.43
C TRP A 100 2.11 -17.01 -10.77
N LEU A 101 3.41 -16.93 -10.47
CA LEU A 101 4.15 -15.66 -10.46
C LEU A 101 4.25 -15.04 -11.86
N LYS A 102 4.49 -15.85 -12.89
CA LYS A 102 4.59 -15.38 -14.29
C LYS A 102 3.36 -14.62 -14.79
N GLU A 103 2.18 -14.96 -14.29
CA GLU A 103 0.90 -14.36 -14.70
C GLU A 103 0.46 -13.23 -13.75
N SER A 104 1.17 -13.05 -12.65
CA SER A 104 0.85 -12.05 -11.64
C SER A 104 1.05 -10.62 -12.12
N ALA A 105 0.39 -9.67 -11.47
CA ALA A 105 0.62 -8.24 -11.71
C ALA A 105 2.08 -7.85 -11.44
N GLN A 106 2.74 -8.51 -10.50
CA GLN A 106 4.15 -8.30 -10.15
C GLN A 106 5.10 -8.63 -11.31
N ALA A 107 4.78 -9.66 -12.08
CA ALA A 107 5.60 -10.08 -13.22
C ALA A 107 5.21 -9.40 -14.53
N THR A 108 3.91 -9.17 -14.75
CA THR A 108 3.39 -8.70 -16.04
C THR A 108 3.33 -7.20 -16.19
N LEU A 109 3.08 -6.46 -15.10
CA LEU A 109 2.88 -5.02 -15.15
C LEU A 109 4.13 -4.25 -14.74
N GLU A 110 4.64 -3.44 -15.67
CA GLU A 110 5.89 -2.67 -15.52
C GLU A 110 5.90 -1.78 -14.27
N LEU A 111 4.81 -1.07 -14.00
CA LEU A 111 4.73 -0.06 -12.94
C LEU A 111 4.11 -0.59 -11.63
N TYR A 112 3.69 -1.85 -11.58
CA TYR A 112 3.05 -2.39 -10.37
C TYR A 112 3.97 -2.39 -9.16
N ASN A 113 5.16 -2.99 -9.27
CA ASN A 113 6.11 -3.04 -8.16
C ASN A 113 6.70 -1.66 -7.83
N PRO A 114 7.10 -0.80 -8.79
CA PRO A 114 7.49 0.57 -8.51
C PRO A 114 6.44 1.34 -7.71
N MET A 115 5.17 1.28 -8.09
CA MET A 115 4.07 1.92 -7.35
C MET A 115 3.94 1.35 -5.94
N VAL A 116 3.90 0.02 -5.79
CA VAL A 116 3.75 -0.62 -4.48
C VAL A 116 4.90 -0.26 -3.53
N MET A 117 6.13 -0.23 -4.01
CA MET A 117 7.31 0.15 -3.22
C MET A 117 7.35 1.64 -2.90
N SER A 118 6.79 2.50 -3.77
CA SER A 118 6.73 3.95 -3.53
C SER A 118 5.81 4.35 -2.38
N LYS A 119 4.94 3.48 -1.88
CA LYS A 119 3.98 3.79 -0.80
C LYS A 119 4.66 4.29 0.47
N MET A 120 5.82 3.73 0.82
CA MET A 120 6.59 4.16 1.99
C MET A 120 7.09 5.61 1.82
N PHE A 121 7.59 5.95 0.64
CA PHE A 121 8.06 7.29 0.32
C PHE A 121 6.90 8.28 0.28
N MET A 122 5.78 7.92 -0.33
CA MET A 122 4.56 8.75 -0.33
C MET A 122 4.02 9.00 1.08
N LEU A 123 4.09 8.01 1.97
CA LEU A 123 3.72 8.21 3.37
C LEU A 123 4.66 9.21 4.05
N ASN A 124 5.95 9.17 3.74
CA ASN A 124 6.93 10.15 4.25
C ASN A 124 6.72 11.55 3.66
N ASP A 125 6.39 11.66 2.38
CA ASP A 125 6.05 12.94 1.75
C ASP A 125 4.82 13.57 2.44
N ALA A 126 3.78 12.79 2.69
CA ALA A 126 2.61 13.24 3.43
C ALA A 126 2.98 13.66 4.86
N ARG A 127 3.93 12.98 5.53
CA ARG A 127 4.47 13.36 6.85
C ARG A 127 5.15 14.73 6.81
N ILE A 128 5.97 14.98 5.78
CA ILE A 128 6.67 16.26 5.63
C ILE A 128 5.66 17.40 5.43
N HIS A 129 4.64 17.19 4.62
CA HIS A 129 3.60 18.21 4.37
C HIS A 129 2.66 18.40 5.57
N ASN A 130 2.22 17.32 6.18
CA ASN A 130 1.33 17.23 7.35
C ASN A 130 0.29 18.37 7.46
N PRO A 131 -0.58 18.56 6.48
CA PRO A 131 -1.47 19.72 6.39
C PRO A 131 -2.48 19.80 7.54
N PHE A 132 -2.77 18.69 8.19
CA PHE A 132 -3.74 18.60 9.30
C PHE A 132 -3.08 18.62 10.68
N LEU A 133 -1.74 18.76 10.74
CA LEU A 133 -0.95 18.74 11.98
C LEU A 133 -1.24 17.49 12.83
N SER A 134 -1.44 16.35 12.16
CA SER A 134 -1.70 15.07 12.83
C SER A 134 -0.43 14.52 13.47
N GLU A 135 -0.59 13.81 14.59
CA GLU A 135 0.52 13.14 15.28
C GLU A 135 0.88 11.81 14.64
N HIS A 136 -0.08 11.21 13.92
CA HIS A 136 0.06 9.91 13.29
C HIS A 136 -0.45 9.94 11.86
N LEU A 137 0.23 9.20 10.98
CA LEU A 137 -0.23 8.95 9.62
C LEU A 137 -0.24 7.45 9.35
N ILE A 138 -1.24 7.00 8.60
CA ILE A 138 -1.33 5.63 8.10
C ILE A 138 -1.57 5.61 6.60
N TRP A 139 -0.89 4.71 5.91
CA TRP A 139 -1.22 4.33 4.55
C TRP A 139 -2.39 3.37 4.55
N LEU A 140 -3.39 3.65 3.72
CA LEU A 140 -4.43 2.70 3.33
C LEU A 140 -4.42 2.59 1.81
N ASP A 141 -4.43 1.38 1.26
CA ASP A 141 -4.62 1.21 -0.18
C ASP A 141 -5.97 1.78 -0.61
N GLY A 142 -6.01 2.50 -1.74
CA GLY A 142 -7.24 3.15 -2.21
C GLY A 142 -8.42 2.19 -2.35
N ALA A 143 -8.18 0.95 -2.76
CA ALA A 143 -9.21 -0.07 -2.85
C ALA A 143 -9.28 -1.01 -1.63
N ILE A 144 -8.85 -0.57 -0.44
CA ILE A 144 -8.83 -1.39 0.79
C ILE A 144 -10.22 -1.92 1.16
N THR A 145 -11.27 -1.20 0.80
CA THR A 145 -12.67 -1.58 1.06
C THR A 145 -13.13 -2.82 0.27
N ASN A 146 -12.34 -3.31 -0.68
CA ASN A 146 -12.54 -4.62 -1.28
C ASN A 146 -12.36 -5.78 -0.28
N THR A 147 -11.54 -5.58 0.75
CA THR A 147 -11.20 -6.62 1.75
C THR A 147 -11.58 -6.25 3.18
N VAL A 148 -11.74 -4.97 3.46
CA VAL A 148 -12.07 -4.45 4.79
C VAL A 148 -13.36 -3.63 4.66
N HIS A 149 -14.37 -3.98 5.45
CA HIS A 149 -15.64 -3.27 5.41
C HIS A 149 -15.44 -1.78 5.76
N PRO A 150 -15.99 -0.84 4.96
CA PRO A 150 -15.75 0.60 5.16
C PRO A 150 -16.18 1.12 6.54
N GLY A 151 -17.16 0.49 7.19
CA GLY A 151 -17.58 0.82 8.55
C GLY A 151 -16.48 0.71 9.62
N TYR A 152 -15.38 -0.01 9.34
CA TYR A 152 -14.23 -0.02 10.24
C TYR A 152 -13.41 1.27 10.19
N PHE A 153 -13.52 2.04 9.10
CA PHE A 153 -12.84 3.31 8.95
C PHE A 153 -13.68 4.51 9.42
N THR A 154 -14.98 4.34 9.56
CA THR A 154 -15.92 5.38 10.03
C THR A 154 -16.27 5.25 11.50
N HIS A 155 -15.91 4.15 12.14
CA HIS A 155 -16.28 3.90 13.52
C HIS A 155 -15.27 4.57 14.46
N ASP A 156 -15.71 5.60 15.17
CA ASP A 156 -14.91 6.41 16.10
C ASP A 156 -14.02 5.56 17.01
N LYS A 157 -14.53 4.44 17.49
CA LYS A 157 -13.76 3.56 18.40
C LYS A 157 -12.54 2.91 17.74
N VAL A 158 -12.55 2.64 16.45
CA VAL A 158 -11.40 2.03 15.76
C VAL A 158 -10.35 3.11 15.50
N LEU A 159 -10.77 4.27 15.00
CA LEU A 159 -9.86 5.39 14.71
C LEU A 159 -9.31 6.01 15.99
N ASP A 160 -10.11 6.13 17.04
CA ASP A 160 -9.66 6.63 18.35
C ASP A 160 -8.68 5.67 19.04
N LYS A 161 -8.77 4.37 18.75
CA LYS A 161 -7.88 3.36 19.35
C LYS A 161 -6.60 3.16 18.58
N LEU A 162 -6.61 3.33 17.27
CA LEU A 162 -5.44 3.06 16.43
C LEU A 162 -4.21 3.90 16.83
N PRO A 163 -4.32 5.20 17.13
CA PRO A 163 -3.19 6.03 17.53
C PRO A 163 -2.40 5.50 18.72
N GLN A 164 -3.02 4.79 19.66
CA GLN A 164 -2.30 4.23 20.82
C GLN A 164 -1.28 3.15 20.43
N TYR A 165 -1.39 2.56 19.24
CA TYR A 165 -0.48 1.56 18.72
C TYR A 165 0.55 2.14 17.75
N LEU A 166 0.40 3.40 17.34
CA LEU A 166 1.18 4.05 16.30
C LEU A 166 2.43 4.78 16.84
N SER A 167 2.81 4.58 18.10
CA SER A 167 4.07 5.13 18.65
C SER A 167 5.32 4.56 17.97
N LYS A 168 5.18 3.40 17.31
CA LYS A 168 6.19 2.78 16.46
C LYS A 168 5.62 2.60 15.06
N PHE A 169 6.48 2.23 14.10
CA PHE A 169 6.01 1.88 12.78
C PHE A 169 5.27 0.55 12.83
N LEU A 170 4.02 0.55 12.41
CA LEU A 170 3.09 -0.56 12.45
C LEU A 170 2.82 -1.12 11.05
N TYR A 171 2.88 -2.42 10.92
CA TYR A 171 2.29 -3.17 9.81
C TYR A 171 1.13 -4.03 10.32
N VAL A 172 0.04 -4.10 9.55
CA VAL A 172 -0.97 -5.12 9.79
C VAL A 172 -0.47 -6.44 9.24
N CYS A 173 -0.33 -7.42 10.13
CA CYS A 173 0.15 -8.76 9.81
C CYS A 173 -0.91 -9.79 10.17
N PHE A 174 -0.84 -10.96 9.54
CA PHE A 174 -1.59 -12.14 9.97
C PHE A 174 -0.62 -13.27 10.28
N PRO A 175 -0.96 -14.15 11.25
CA PRO A 175 -0.14 -15.30 11.56
C PRO A 175 0.02 -16.16 10.31
N TYR A 176 1.22 -16.67 10.12
CA TYR A 176 1.50 -17.64 9.08
C TYR A 176 1.23 -19.05 9.63
N ASP A 177 0.47 -19.84 8.88
CA ASP A 177 0.28 -21.24 9.23
C ASP A 177 1.59 -22.02 9.00
N SER A 178 2.21 -22.43 10.11
CA SER A 178 3.53 -23.08 10.10
C SER A 178 3.52 -24.44 9.38
N ASP A 179 2.36 -25.07 9.24
CA ASP A 179 2.23 -26.40 8.66
C ASP A 179 2.04 -26.37 7.14
N ALA A 180 1.77 -25.21 6.55
CA ALA A 180 1.64 -25.09 5.11
C ALA A 180 3.00 -25.30 4.40
N PRO A 181 3.09 -26.20 3.40
CA PRO A 181 4.33 -26.44 2.67
C PRO A 181 4.75 -25.26 1.80
N GLU A 182 3.85 -24.34 1.54
CA GLU A 182 4.03 -23.17 0.67
C GLU A 182 3.49 -21.90 1.32
N ILE A 183 4.19 -20.78 1.08
CA ILE A 183 3.74 -19.43 1.45
C ILE A 183 3.37 -18.70 0.17
N HIS A 184 2.07 -18.48 -0.09
CA HIS A 184 1.60 -17.86 -1.33
C HIS A 184 2.20 -18.50 -2.61
N GLY A 185 2.35 -19.83 -2.62
CA GLY A 185 2.95 -20.56 -3.74
C GLY A 185 4.47 -20.59 -3.76
N PHE A 186 5.17 -19.91 -2.86
CA PHE A 186 6.59 -20.08 -2.69
C PHE A 186 6.89 -21.24 -1.76
N SER A 187 7.81 -22.12 -2.15
CA SER A 187 8.24 -23.20 -1.25
C SER A 187 8.91 -22.62 -0.01
N ARG A 188 8.71 -23.24 1.15
CA ARG A 188 9.35 -22.86 2.40
C ARG A 188 10.87 -22.80 2.31
N ASP A 189 11.46 -23.79 1.66
CA ASP A 189 12.90 -23.86 1.47
C ASP A 189 13.41 -22.76 0.54
N GLY A 190 12.65 -22.38 -0.50
CA GLY A 190 12.95 -21.26 -1.38
C GLY A 190 12.97 -19.92 -0.64
N ILE A 191 12.01 -19.66 0.24
CA ILE A 191 11.96 -18.42 1.03
C ILE A 191 13.17 -18.31 1.96
N ARG A 192 13.63 -19.40 2.57
CA ARG A 192 14.79 -19.40 3.46
C ARG A 192 16.08 -18.93 2.80
N HIS A 193 16.21 -19.08 1.49
CA HIS A 193 17.37 -18.59 0.74
C HIS A 193 17.41 -17.08 0.55
N TYR A 194 16.26 -16.44 0.50
CA TYR A 194 16.14 -15.00 0.17
C TYR A 194 15.97 -14.09 1.39
N VAL A 195 15.59 -14.65 2.51
CA VAL A 195 15.43 -13.86 3.75
C VAL A 195 16.40 -14.38 4.79
N PRO A 196 17.41 -13.59 5.18
CA PRO A 196 18.25 -13.93 6.34
C PRO A 196 17.38 -13.84 7.58
N LEU A 197 16.70 -14.95 7.89
CA LEU A 197 15.73 -15.03 8.96
C LEU A 197 16.47 -15.14 10.30
N ARG A 198 16.16 -14.23 11.19
CA ARG A 198 16.40 -14.43 12.62
C ARG A 198 15.53 -15.65 13.03
N ASN A 199 15.92 -16.39 14.03
CA ASN A 199 15.14 -17.54 14.55
C ASN A 199 15.01 -18.75 13.59
N ASN A 200 16.12 -19.30 13.12
CA ASN A 200 16.17 -20.56 12.35
C ASN A 200 15.38 -20.57 11.01
N GLY A 201 15.01 -19.44 10.49
CA GLY A 201 14.37 -19.35 9.18
C GLY A 201 12.86 -19.58 9.20
N GLU A 202 12.19 -19.44 10.32
CA GLU A 202 10.73 -19.55 10.41
C GLU A 202 10.07 -18.20 10.10
N VAL A 203 9.05 -18.23 9.21
CA VAL A 203 8.18 -17.10 8.97
C VAL A 203 6.99 -17.22 9.90
N GLU A 204 6.88 -16.31 10.86
CA GLU A 204 5.80 -16.30 11.84
C GLU A 204 4.60 -15.48 11.39
N TYR A 205 4.85 -14.41 10.62
CA TYR A 205 3.84 -13.45 10.19
C TYR A 205 4.06 -13.01 8.76
N VAL A 206 2.96 -12.74 8.06
CA VAL A 206 2.96 -12.13 6.73
C VAL A 206 2.36 -10.72 6.81
N ALA A 207 3.12 -9.71 6.40
CA ALA A 207 2.65 -8.34 6.39
C ALA A 207 1.67 -8.08 5.24
N ARG A 208 0.60 -7.35 5.53
CA ARG A 208 -0.33 -6.79 4.54
C ARG A 208 0.14 -5.40 4.13
N GLY A 209 0.69 -5.25 2.94
CA GLY A 209 1.18 -3.97 2.42
C GLY A 209 0.09 -2.92 2.13
N GLY A 210 -1.17 -3.23 2.40
CA GLY A 210 -2.28 -2.29 2.21
C GLY A 210 -2.59 -1.41 3.42
N ILE A 211 -2.00 -1.70 4.60
CA ILE A 211 -2.21 -0.93 5.84
C ILE A 211 -0.90 -0.89 6.63
N PHE A 212 -0.32 0.29 6.77
CA PHE A 212 0.87 0.53 7.61
C PHE A 212 1.01 2.01 7.95
N GLY A 213 1.78 2.32 8.98
CA GLY A 213 2.04 3.70 9.37
C GLY A 213 2.57 3.83 10.78
N GLY A 214 2.56 5.03 11.35
CA GLY A 214 3.12 5.29 12.66
C GLY A 214 3.02 6.75 13.09
N SER A 215 3.73 7.09 14.16
CA SER A 215 4.00 8.47 14.52
C SER A 215 4.90 9.13 13.47
N LEU A 216 4.98 10.45 13.45
CA LEU A 216 5.84 11.19 12.52
C LEU A 216 7.31 10.74 12.63
N GLU A 217 7.79 10.49 13.85
CA GLU A 217 9.13 10.01 14.11
C GLU A 217 9.33 8.57 13.61
N ALA A 218 8.37 7.69 13.87
CA ALA A 218 8.45 6.30 13.43
C ALA A 218 8.44 6.17 11.90
N ILE A 219 7.69 7.03 11.19
CA ILE A 219 7.69 7.07 9.72
C ILE A 219 9.05 7.57 9.20
N GLN A 220 9.62 8.60 9.83
CA GLN A 220 10.94 9.12 9.49
C GLN A 220 12.01 8.04 9.66
N GLU A 221 12.05 7.39 10.81
CA GLU A 221 12.98 6.31 11.13
C GLU A 221 12.87 5.14 10.13
N ALA A 222 11.62 4.74 9.79
CA ALA A 222 11.38 3.66 8.84
C ALA A 222 11.86 3.98 7.41
N ASN A 223 11.99 5.26 7.04
CA ASN A 223 12.56 5.71 5.77
C ASN A 223 14.08 5.93 5.83
N GLY A 224 14.74 5.65 6.95
CA GLY A 224 16.19 5.76 7.10
C GLY A 224 16.70 7.19 7.14
N ILE A 225 15.89 8.14 7.55
CA ILE A 225 16.19 9.59 7.53
C ILE A 225 16.46 10.10 8.95
#